data_79ada32e1f0ee670c30b86fe76021087
#
_entry.id   79ada32e1f0ee670c30b86fe76021087
#
_cell.length_a   1.000
_cell.length_b   1.000
_cell.length_c   1.000
_cell.angle_alpha   90.00
_cell.angle_beta   90.00
_cell.angle_gamma   90.00
#
_symmetry.space_group_name_H-M   'P 1'
#
loop_
_entity.id
_entity.type
_entity.pdbx_description
1 polymer ?
#
loop_
_entity_poly.entity_id
_entity_poly.type
_entity_poly.pdbx_seq_one_letter_code
_entity_poly.pdbx_strand_id
1 'polypeptide(L)'
;RDVVFAGSRYRPEDTDYLNCPLDEAQYKAFVAALLAADKVPPRDFEQAIHFEGCLPVEEMAERGEMTLAFGPLKPVGLTDPRTGARPYAVVQLRAENREGTAFNMVGFQTKLTHPEQKRVFRLIPGLERAEFLRLGSIHRNTYVDAPRVLTPELELRARPGVFLAGQITGVEGYLESAAC
;
A
#
# COMPACT_ATOMS: atom_id res chain seq x y z
N ARG A 1 10.46 -14.21 -15.33
CA ARG A 1 10.84 -14.99 -14.13
C ARG A 1 12.29 -14.73 -13.71
N ASP A 2 13.17 -14.34 -14.59
CA ASP A 2 14.61 -14.20 -14.28
C ASP A 2 15.00 -12.90 -13.56
N VAL A 3 14.07 -11.99 -13.35
CA VAL A 3 14.32 -10.70 -12.70
C VAL A 3 13.88 -10.72 -11.24
N VAL A 4 12.86 -11.50 -10.90
CA VAL A 4 12.21 -11.55 -9.59
C VAL A 4 12.80 -12.68 -8.75
N PHE A 5 13.06 -12.45 -7.47
CA PHE A 5 13.56 -13.46 -6.54
C PHE A 5 12.68 -13.60 -5.30
N ALA A 6 12.65 -14.80 -4.72
CA ALA A 6 11.95 -15.07 -3.47
C ALA A 6 12.79 -14.63 -2.26
N GLY A 7 12.15 -14.14 -1.19
CA GLY A 7 12.83 -13.77 0.05
C GLY A 7 12.01 -12.88 0.94
N SER A 8 12.40 -12.83 2.22
CA SER A 8 11.77 -12.00 3.25
C SER A 8 12.78 -10.97 3.79
N ARG A 9 12.28 -9.77 4.15
CA ARG A 9 13.11 -8.72 4.78
C ARG A 9 13.54 -9.05 6.20
N TYR A 10 12.77 -9.88 6.90
CA TYR A 10 12.92 -10.11 8.33
C TYR A 10 13.38 -11.52 8.67
N ARG A 11 13.19 -12.46 7.74
CA ARG A 11 13.52 -13.88 7.91
C ARG A 11 14.18 -14.38 6.63
N PRO A 12 15.51 -14.44 6.58
CA PRO A 12 16.25 -14.83 5.36
C PRO A 12 15.86 -16.19 4.79
N GLU A 13 15.37 -17.09 5.65
CA GLU A 13 14.92 -18.43 5.29
C GLU A 13 13.52 -18.47 4.66
N ASP A 14 12.69 -17.41 4.86
CA ASP A 14 11.33 -17.34 4.34
C ASP A 14 11.32 -16.90 2.88
N THR A 15 10.49 -17.56 2.08
CA THR A 15 10.26 -17.24 0.66
C THR A 15 8.86 -16.68 0.40
N ASP A 16 8.23 -16.09 1.41
CA ASP A 16 6.84 -15.65 1.39
C ASP A 16 6.55 -14.52 0.40
N TYR A 17 7.60 -13.81 -0.02
CA TYR A 17 7.49 -12.69 -0.94
C TYR A 17 8.29 -12.93 -2.20
N LEU A 18 7.73 -12.49 -3.33
CA LEU A 18 8.50 -12.27 -4.55
C LEU A 18 8.98 -10.81 -4.56
N ASN A 19 10.24 -10.60 -4.84
CA ASN A 19 10.90 -9.31 -4.82
C ASN A 19 11.23 -8.86 -6.24
N CYS A 20 10.73 -7.70 -6.64
CA CYS A 20 11.04 -7.04 -7.91
C CYS A 20 12.10 -5.96 -7.63
N PRO A 21 13.39 -6.23 -7.88
CA PRO A 21 14.45 -5.27 -7.61
C PRO A 21 14.48 -4.17 -8.66
N LEU A 22 14.73 -2.94 -8.22
CA LEU A 22 14.99 -1.80 -9.07
C LEU A 22 16.43 -1.32 -8.82
N ASP A 23 17.12 -0.98 -9.89
CA ASP A 23 18.31 -0.14 -9.81
C ASP A 23 17.94 1.34 -9.65
N GLU A 24 18.92 2.22 -9.52
CA GLU A 24 18.69 3.65 -9.30
C GLU A 24 17.95 4.30 -10.47
N ALA A 25 18.32 3.98 -11.70
CA ALA A 25 17.70 4.55 -12.89
C ALA A 25 16.24 4.09 -13.05
N GLN A 26 15.97 2.82 -12.84
CA GLN A 26 14.63 2.24 -12.85
C GLN A 26 13.74 2.83 -11.75
N TYR A 27 14.29 3.00 -10.55
CA TYR A 27 13.59 3.62 -9.43
C TYR A 27 13.20 5.07 -9.75
N LYS A 28 14.15 5.89 -10.21
CA LYS A 28 13.89 7.29 -10.58
C LYS A 28 12.88 7.40 -11.71
N ALA A 29 12.99 6.56 -12.74
CA ALA A 29 12.01 6.52 -13.84
C ALA A 29 10.61 6.13 -13.34
N PHE A 30 10.52 5.15 -12.43
CA PHE A 30 9.25 4.75 -11.81
C PHE A 30 8.63 5.88 -10.98
N VAL A 31 9.41 6.53 -10.10
CA VAL A 31 8.95 7.66 -9.28
C VAL A 31 8.49 8.83 -10.15
N ALA A 32 9.25 9.19 -11.18
CA ALA A 32 8.87 10.25 -12.11
C ALA A 32 7.56 9.95 -12.83
N ALA A 33 7.38 8.72 -13.31
CA ALA A 33 6.15 8.29 -13.96
C ALA A 33 4.95 8.26 -13.00
N LEU A 34 5.17 7.88 -11.75
CA LEU A 34 4.17 7.87 -10.68
C LEU A 34 3.67 9.29 -10.36
N LEU A 35 4.59 10.25 -10.24
CA LEU A 35 4.27 11.65 -9.95
C LEU A 35 3.53 12.34 -11.11
N ALA A 36 3.90 12.01 -12.34
CA ALA A 36 3.29 12.56 -13.56
C ALA A 36 1.96 11.92 -13.95
N ALA A 37 1.57 10.82 -13.28
CA ALA A 37 0.38 10.06 -13.64
C ALA A 37 -0.91 10.77 -13.23
N ASP A 38 -1.97 10.57 -14.01
CA ASP A 38 -3.31 11.07 -13.71
C ASP A 38 -3.91 10.38 -12.49
N LYS A 39 -4.45 11.18 -11.59
CA LYS A 39 -5.04 10.76 -10.32
C LYS A 39 -6.56 10.95 -10.36
N VAL A 40 -7.29 10.05 -9.71
CA VAL A 40 -8.72 10.23 -9.47
C VAL A 40 -8.91 11.41 -8.51
N PRO A 41 -9.64 12.47 -8.91
CA PRO A 41 -9.86 13.61 -8.03
C PRO A 41 -10.66 13.20 -6.79
N PRO A 42 -10.38 13.81 -5.62
CA PRO A 42 -11.22 13.63 -4.45
C PRO A 42 -12.63 14.14 -4.73
N ARG A 43 -13.63 13.57 -4.07
CA ARG A 43 -15.00 14.10 -4.13
C ARG A 43 -15.10 15.37 -3.28
N ASP A 44 -16.05 16.26 -3.57
CA ASP A 44 -16.22 17.57 -2.93
C ASP A 44 -16.32 17.51 -1.39
N PHE A 45 -16.77 16.40 -0.83
CA PHE A 45 -16.90 16.17 0.61
C PHE A 45 -15.71 15.42 1.23
N GLU A 46 -14.73 14.97 0.43
CA GLU A 46 -13.57 14.24 0.91
C GLU A 46 -12.47 15.21 1.32
N GLN A 47 -12.22 15.33 2.63
CA GLN A 47 -11.00 15.95 3.10
C GLN A 47 -9.83 14.98 2.87
N ALA A 48 -8.71 15.49 2.38
CA ALA A 48 -7.49 14.70 2.14
C ALA A 48 -6.78 14.34 3.47
N ILE A 49 -7.53 13.82 4.44
CA ILE A 49 -6.98 13.31 5.69
C ILE A 49 -6.74 11.82 5.50
N HIS A 50 -5.46 11.44 5.33
CA HIS A 50 -5.06 10.04 5.24
C HIS A 50 -4.35 9.64 6.52
N PHE A 51 -4.68 8.46 7.04
CA PHE A 51 -3.86 7.81 8.05
C PHE A 51 -2.49 7.46 7.45
N GLU A 52 -1.41 7.67 8.19
CA GLU A 52 -0.05 7.46 7.67
C GLU A 52 0.17 6.04 7.12
N GLY A 53 -0.43 5.02 7.76
CA GLY A 53 -0.36 3.64 7.30
C GLY A 53 -1.11 3.33 6.00
N CYS A 54 -1.96 4.25 5.54
CA CYS A 54 -2.82 4.10 4.35
C CYS A 54 -2.54 5.14 3.27
N LEU A 55 -1.39 5.80 3.31
CA LEU A 55 -1.02 6.80 2.30
C LEU A 55 -0.88 6.15 0.92
N PRO A 56 -1.48 6.76 -0.11
CA PRO A 56 -1.24 6.38 -1.50
C PRO A 56 0.24 6.49 -1.85
N VAL A 57 0.73 5.56 -2.67
CA VAL A 57 2.14 5.49 -3.05
C VAL A 57 2.64 6.76 -3.74
N GLU A 58 1.80 7.40 -4.54
CA GLU A 58 2.10 8.68 -5.19
C GLU A 58 2.20 9.84 -4.20
N GLU A 59 1.40 9.87 -3.15
CA GLU A 59 1.49 10.89 -2.09
C GLU A 59 2.75 10.72 -1.23
N MET A 60 3.15 9.47 -1.00
CA MET A 60 4.46 9.21 -0.39
C MET A 60 5.61 9.70 -1.28
N ALA A 61 5.51 9.48 -2.59
CA ALA A 61 6.51 9.96 -3.55
C ALA A 61 6.58 11.50 -3.61
N GLU A 62 5.46 12.21 -3.47
CA GLU A 62 5.41 13.68 -3.41
C GLU A 62 6.17 14.28 -2.22
N ARG A 63 6.33 13.52 -1.13
CA ARG A 63 7.09 13.95 0.06
C ARG A 63 8.60 13.98 -0.17
N GLY A 64 9.09 13.36 -1.25
CA GLY A 64 10.50 13.36 -1.64
C GLY A 64 10.88 12.11 -2.42
N GLU A 65 11.86 12.27 -3.32
CA GLU A 65 12.31 11.22 -4.24
C GLU A 65 12.65 9.90 -3.54
N MET A 66 13.27 9.97 -2.35
CA MET A 66 13.72 8.80 -1.61
C MET A 66 12.68 8.21 -0.65
N THR A 67 11.53 8.84 -0.49
CA THR A 67 10.52 8.42 0.50
C THR A 67 10.09 6.97 0.31
N LEU A 68 9.88 6.55 -0.93
CA LEU A 68 9.50 5.16 -1.22
C LEU A 68 10.63 4.17 -0.93
N ALA A 69 11.89 4.53 -1.21
CA ALA A 69 13.05 3.67 -0.98
C ALA A 69 13.38 3.49 0.52
N PHE A 70 12.98 4.43 1.37
CA PHE A 70 13.04 4.29 2.83
C PHE A 70 11.74 3.74 3.43
N GLY A 71 10.66 3.78 2.69
CA GLY A 71 9.32 3.32 3.05
C GLY A 71 8.98 1.92 2.51
N PRO A 72 7.91 1.81 1.71
CA PRO A 72 7.40 0.51 1.23
C PRO A 72 8.37 -0.23 0.31
N LEU A 73 9.23 0.48 -0.41
CA LEU A 73 10.19 -0.11 -1.35
C LEU A 73 11.60 -0.28 -0.74
N LYS A 74 11.74 -0.20 0.59
CA LYS A 74 13.05 -0.35 1.24
C LYS A 74 13.69 -1.71 0.91
N PRO A 75 14.99 -1.74 0.53
CA PRO A 75 15.68 -2.98 0.19
C PRO A 75 16.36 -3.66 1.39
N VAL A 76 16.10 -3.18 2.60
CA VAL A 76 16.74 -3.68 3.84
C VAL A 76 16.45 -5.16 4.03
N GLY A 77 17.48 -5.95 4.35
CA GLY A 77 17.38 -7.38 4.57
C GLY A 77 17.29 -8.22 3.29
N LEU A 78 17.37 -7.61 2.10
CA LEU A 78 17.28 -8.31 0.83
C LEU A 78 18.61 -8.23 0.06
N THR A 79 19.01 -9.35 -0.50
CA THR A 79 20.15 -9.48 -1.41
C THR A 79 19.63 -10.12 -2.70
N ASP A 80 19.91 -9.51 -3.84
CA ASP A 80 19.57 -10.09 -5.14
C ASP A 80 20.53 -11.25 -5.42
N PRO A 81 20.04 -12.50 -5.51
CA PRO A 81 20.91 -13.67 -5.68
C PRO A 81 21.66 -13.68 -7.03
N ARG A 82 21.23 -12.86 -7.99
CA ARG A 82 21.87 -12.78 -9.31
C ARG A 82 23.11 -11.89 -9.28
N THR A 83 23.10 -10.87 -8.47
CA THR A 83 24.19 -9.87 -8.38
C THR A 83 25.01 -10.02 -7.12
N GLY A 84 24.49 -10.70 -6.10
CA GLY A 84 25.05 -10.77 -4.76
C GLY A 84 25.02 -9.42 -4.02
N ALA A 85 24.32 -8.41 -4.59
CA ALA A 85 24.27 -7.05 -4.04
C ALA A 85 22.87 -6.72 -3.52
N ARG A 86 22.80 -5.73 -2.66
CA ARG A 86 21.56 -5.14 -2.21
C ARG A 86 20.98 -4.26 -3.31
N PRO A 87 19.72 -4.45 -3.72
CA PRO A 87 19.06 -3.58 -4.69
C PRO A 87 18.95 -2.13 -4.19
N TYR A 88 18.78 -1.19 -5.12
CA TYR A 88 18.51 0.21 -4.75
C TYR A 88 17.12 0.36 -4.10
N ALA A 89 16.11 -0.27 -4.67
CA ALA A 89 14.77 -0.38 -4.12
C ALA A 89 14.13 -1.73 -4.51
N VAL A 90 13.07 -2.14 -3.81
CA VAL A 90 12.40 -3.43 -4.07
C VAL A 90 10.89 -3.26 -3.92
N VAL A 91 10.14 -3.64 -4.94
CA VAL A 91 8.70 -3.88 -4.82
C VAL A 91 8.47 -5.33 -4.39
N GLN A 92 7.76 -5.51 -3.29
CA GLN A 92 7.41 -6.84 -2.79
C GLN A 92 6.01 -7.25 -3.24
N LEU A 93 5.91 -8.50 -3.67
CA LEU A 93 4.65 -9.14 -4.03
C LEU A 93 4.37 -10.26 -3.04
N ARG A 94 3.18 -10.26 -2.45
CA ARG A 94 2.70 -11.30 -1.55
C ARG A 94 1.68 -12.16 -2.27
N ALA A 95 1.83 -13.49 -2.18
CA ALA A 95 0.84 -14.41 -2.75
C ALA A 95 -0.54 -14.23 -2.08
N GLU A 96 -1.57 -14.15 -2.90
CA GLU A 96 -2.98 -14.06 -2.47
C GLU A 96 -3.64 -15.44 -2.36
N ASN A 97 -3.03 -16.45 -2.95
CA ASN A 97 -3.52 -17.82 -2.90
C ASN A 97 -2.36 -18.82 -2.72
N ARG A 98 -2.70 -20.03 -2.32
CA ARG A 98 -1.72 -21.11 -2.08
C ARG A 98 -1.03 -21.57 -3.35
N GLU A 99 -1.70 -21.45 -4.48
CA GLU A 99 -1.21 -21.85 -5.80
C GLU A 99 -0.18 -20.87 -6.37
N GLY A 100 0.00 -19.70 -5.77
CA GLY A 100 0.93 -18.65 -6.24
C GLY A 100 0.59 -18.13 -7.64
N THR A 101 -0.68 -18.06 -7.98
CA THR A 101 -1.16 -17.57 -9.28
C THR A 101 -1.62 -16.10 -9.25
N ALA A 102 -1.86 -15.56 -8.08
CA ALA A 102 -2.22 -14.17 -7.85
C ALA A 102 -1.37 -13.55 -6.74
N PHE A 103 -0.97 -12.29 -6.92
CA PHE A 103 -0.10 -11.57 -6.01
C PHE A 103 -0.63 -10.17 -5.74
N ASN A 104 -0.42 -9.71 -4.52
CA ASN A 104 -0.70 -8.37 -4.07
C ASN A 104 0.60 -7.56 -4.01
N MET A 105 0.58 -6.34 -4.48
CA MET A 105 1.71 -5.40 -4.36
C MET A 105 1.69 -4.77 -2.97
N VAL A 106 2.68 -5.09 -2.16
CA VAL A 106 2.73 -4.66 -0.76
C VAL A 106 2.99 -3.15 -0.64
N GLY A 107 2.09 -2.45 0.06
CA GLY A 107 2.22 -1.00 0.28
C GLY A 107 1.80 -0.13 -0.91
N PHE A 108 1.08 -0.67 -1.90
CA PHE A 108 0.64 0.02 -3.11
C PHE A 108 -0.85 0.43 -3.07
N GLN A 109 -1.22 1.19 -2.07
CA GLN A 109 -2.47 1.95 -2.17
C GLN A 109 -2.29 3.10 -3.15
N THR A 110 -3.30 3.42 -3.95
CA THR A 110 -3.14 4.40 -5.03
C THR A 110 -4.45 5.11 -5.39
N LYS A 111 -4.34 6.38 -5.77
CA LYS A 111 -5.38 7.20 -6.41
C LYS A 111 -5.21 7.26 -7.92
N LEU A 112 -4.21 6.62 -8.48
CA LEU A 112 -4.00 6.63 -9.93
C LEU A 112 -5.24 6.14 -10.66
N THR A 113 -5.53 6.73 -11.82
CA THR A 113 -6.57 6.21 -12.69
C THR A 113 -6.21 4.79 -13.17
N HIS A 114 -7.22 3.99 -13.51
CA HIS A 114 -7.00 2.60 -13.91
C HIS A 114 -6.03 2.44 -15.11
N PRO A 115 -6.06 3.30 -16.16
CA PRO A 115 -5.06 3.26 -17.23
C PRO A 115 -3.64 3.54 -16.71
N GLU A 116 -3.50 4.53 -15.81
CA GLU A 116 -2.21 4.91 -15.27
C GLU A 116 -1.61 3.84 -14.34
N GLN A 117 -2.43 3.16 -13.54
CA GLN A 117 -1.96 2.01 -12.77
C GLN A 117 -1.32 0.95 -13.66
N LYS A 118 -1.97 0.61 -14.79
CA LYS A 118 -1.43 -0.36 -15.75
C LYS A 118 -0.14 0.11 -16.40
N ARG A 119 -0.06 1.41 -16.76
CA ARG A 119 1.10 2.00 -17.39
C ARG A 119 2.29 2.08 -16.42
N VAL A 120 2.08 2.66 -15.27
CA VAL A 120 3.14 2.95 -14.29
C VAL A 120 3.66 1.69 -13.63
N PHE A 121 2.78 0.78 -13.18
CA PHE A 121 3.22 -0.42 -12.48
C PHE A 121 3.90 -1.44 -13.39
N ARG A 122 3.69 -1.36 -14.70
CA ARG A 122 4.45 -2.17 -15.67
C ARG A 122 5.89 -1.67 -15.92
N LEU A 123 6.27 -0.51 -15.38
CA LEU A 123 7.68 -0.07 -15.35
C LEU A 123 8.51 -0.82 -14.30
N ILE A 124 7.86 -1.51 -13.38
CA ILE A 124 8.54 -2.30 -12.36
C ILE A 124 9.11 -3.57 -12.99
N PRO A 125 10.42 -3.84 -12.80
CA PRO A 125 11.07 -5.04 -13.36
C PRO A 125 10.35 -6.32 -12.93
N GLY A 126 10.02 -7.15 -13.92
CA GLY A 126 9.25 -8.39 -13.74
C GLY A 126 7.73 -8.21 -13.84
N LEU A 127 7.22 -6.97 -13.92
CA LEU A 127 5.79 -6.67 -14.08
C LEU A 127 5.44 -6.11 -15.47
N GLU A 128 6.36 -6.09 -16.42
CA GLU A 128 6.18 -5.49 -17.76
C GLU A 128 4.96 -6.07 -18.50
N ARG A 129 4.66 -7.34 -18.27
CA ARG A 129 3.53 -8.08 -18.87
C ARG A 129 2.52 -8.54 -17.83
N ALA A 130 2.47 -7.87 -16.67
CA ALA A 130 1.54 -8.24 -15.62
C ALA A 130 0.08 -8.05 -16.06
N GLU A 131 -0.76 -9.03 -15.73
CA GLU A 131 -2.21 -8.92 -15.82
C GLU A 131 -2.76 -8.49 -14.46
N PHE A 132 -3.54 -7.41 -14.45
CA PHE A 132 -4.14 -6.88 -13.22
C PHE A 132 -5.53 -7.49 -13.04
N LEU A 133 -5.65 -8.45 -12.14
CA LEU A 133 -6.93 -9.08 -11.79
C LEU A 133 -7.85 -8.07 -11.10
N ARG A 134 -7.28 -7.19 -10.29
CA ARG A 134 -7.97 -6.10 -9.61
C ARG A 134 -7.05 -4.88 -9.57
N LEU A 135 -7.62 -3.73 -9.91
CA LEU A 135 -6.93 -2.45 -9.81
C LEU A 135 -7.10 -1.86 -8.41
N GLY A 136 -6.10 -1.12 -7.95
CA GLY A 136 -6.11 -0.50 -6.65
C GLY A 136 -7.10 0.68 -6.56
N SER A 137 -7.55 0.93 -5.36
CA SER A 137 -8.28 2.14 -4.99
C SER A 137 -7.92 2.52 -3.57
N ILE A 138 -8.19 3.77 -3.19
CA ILE A 138 -8.01 4.20 -1.80
C ILE A 138 -9.09 3.55 -0.94
N HIS A 139 -8.71 3.14 0.26
CA HIS A 139 -9.67 2.79 1.29
C HIS A 139 -10.40 4.05 1.77
N ARG A 140 -11.69 3.95 1.91
CA ARG A 140 -12.55 4.97 2.49
C ARG A 140 -13.11 4.42 3.78
N ASN A 141 -12.58 4.89 4.88
CA ASN A 141 -13.09 4.54 6.19
C ASN A 141 -14.17 5.54 6.59
N THR A 142 -15.37 5.04 6.85
CA THR A 142 -16.45 5.83 7.41
C THR A 142 -16.45 5.66 8.92
N TYR A 143 -16.39 6.75 9.65
CA TYR A 143 -16.47 6.77 11.11
C TYR A 143 -17.20 8.01 11.59
N VAL A 144 -17.70 7.96 12.81
CA VAL A 144 -18.36 9.10 13.46
C VAL A 144 -17.34 9.93 14.25
N ASP A 145 -17.64 11.21 14.48
CA ASP A 145 -16.90 12.03 15.44
C ASP A 145 -17.27 11.57 16.88
N ALA A 146 -16.64 10.44 17.30
CA ALA A 146 -16.98 9.75 18.52
C ALA A 146 -17.01 10.67 19.76
N PRO A 147 -16.02 11.56 20.02
CA PRO A 147 -16.06 12.48 21.16
C PRO A 147 -17.32 13.35 21.20
N ARG A 148 -17.87 13.69 20.07
CA ARG A 148 -19.07 14.55 19.98
C ARG A 148 -20.38 13.78 20.06
N VAL A 149 -20.45 12.58 19.45
CA VAL A 149 -21.71 11.88 19.25
C VAL A 149 -21.90 10.67 20.18
N LEU A 150 -20.82 10.18 20.83
CA LEU A 150 -20.88 9.04 21.72
C LEU A 150 -20.60 9.44 23.19
N THR A 151 -21.12 8.63 24.11
CA THR A 151 -20.69 8.62 25.52
C THR A 151 -19.36 7.85 25.63
N PRO A 152 -18.70 7.87 26.83
CA PRO A 152 -17.53 7.01 27.09
C PRO A 152 -17.81 5.51 26.92
N GLU A 153 -19.06 5.10 27.09
CA GLU A 153 -19.53 3.71 26.94
C GLU A 153 -19.92 3.38 25.49
N LEU A 154 -19.60 4.27 24.53
CA LEU A 154 -19.89 4.15 23.11
C LEU A 154 -21.40 4.18 22.77
N GLU A 155 -22.25 4.69 23.66
CA GLU A 155 -23.67 4.92 23.40
C GLU A 155 -23.89 6.20 22.62
N LEU A 156 -24.81 6.18 21.66
CA LEU A 156 -25.21 7.40 20.92
C LEU A 156 -25.94 8.39 21.85
N ARG A 157 -25.36 9.57 22.04
CA ARG A 157 -25.98 10.66 22.85
C ARG A 157 -27.40 11.03 22.36
N ALA A 158 -27.60 10.98 21.04
CA ALA A 158 -28.87 11.33 20.42
C ALA A 158 -29.93 10.22 20.50
N ARG A 159 -29.54 8.98 20.86
CA ARG A 159 -30.45 7.83 20.89
C ARG A 159 -30.01 6.81 21.94
N PRO A 160 -30.52 6.94 23.18
CA PRO A 160 -30.21 6.00 24.24
C PRO A 160 -30.56 4.54 23.88
N GLY A 161 -29.76 3.61 24.33
CA GLY A 161 -29.86 2.17 24.04
C GLY A 161 -29.23 1.75 22.72
N VAL A 162 -28.61 2.67 21.96
CA VAL A 162 -27.88 2.35 20.72
C VAL A 162 -26.39 2.55 20.94
N PHE A 163 -25.63 1.48 20.78
CA PHE A 163 -24.17 1.46 20.97
C PHE A 163 -23.49 1.27 19.61
N LEU A 164 -22.33 1.90 19.41
CA LEU A 164 -21.45 1.67 18.27
C LEU A 164 -20.18 0.96 18.72
N ALA A 165 -19.65 0.08 17.88
CA ALA A 165 -18.42 -0.66 18.18
C ALA A 165 -17.54 -0.78 16.94
N GLY A 166 -16.23 -0.94 17.17
CA GLY A 166 -15.25 -1.15 16.11
C GLY A 166 -14.94 0.08 15.29
N GLN A 167 -14.54 -0.09 14.05
CA GLN A 167 -14.02 0.96 13.17
C GLN A 167 -14.96 2.17 13.02
N ILE A 168 -16.27 1.98 13.10
CA ILE A 168 -17.24 3.08 13.02
C ILE A 168 -17.08 4.11 14.13
N THR A 169 -16.48 3.74 15.26
CA THR A 169 -16.17 4.65 16.37
C THR A 169 -14.88 5.45 16.18
N GLY A 170 -14.16 5.25 15.07
CA GLY A 170 -12.88 5.88 14.77
C GLY A 170 -11.66 5.08 15.24
N VAL A 171 -11.86 3.86 15.73
CA VAL A 171 -10.77 2.97 16.14
C VAL A 171 -10.17 2.30 14.91
N GLU A 172 -8.84 2.33 14.80
CA GLU A 172 -8.09 1.68 13.73
C GLU A 172 -7.39 0.42 14.25
N GLY A 173 -7.33 -0.61 13.41
CA GLY A 173 -6.75 -1.91 13.76
C GLY A 173 -7.80 -2.99 14.04
N TYR A 174 -7.48 -4.24 13.66
CA TYR A 174 -8.44 -5.34 13.81
C TYR A 174 -8.65 -5.75 15.27
N LEU A 175 -7.57 -5.80 16.05
CA LEU A 175 -7.65 -6.17 17.46
C LEU A 175 -8.35 -5.08 18.27
N GLU A 176 -7.99 -3.84 18.05
CA GLU A 176 -8.58 -2.66 18.69
C GLU A 176 -10.06 -2.56 18.36
N SER A 177 -10.42 -2.74 17.10
CA SER A 177 -11.82 -2.72 16.66
C SER A 177 -12.66 -3.88 17.22
N ALA A 178 -12.04 -5.02 17.51
CA ALA A 178 -12.71 -6.16 18.11
C ALA A 178 -12.82 -6.04 19.65
N ALA A 179 -12.01 -5.18 20.25
CA ALA A 179 -11.99 -4.94 21.71
C ALA A 179 -12.96 -3.81 22.13
N CYS A 180 -13.46 -3.01 21.19
CA CYS A 180 -14.47 -1.96 21.43
C CYS A 180 -15.92 -2.51 21.42
#